data_1c3e46c2ac3fbc15c7df8eb108444a2f
#
_entry.id   1c3e46c2ac3fbc15c7df8eb108444a2f
#
_cell.length_a   1.000
_cell.length_b   1.000
_cell.length_c   1.000
_cell.angle_alpha   90.00
_cell.angle_beta   90.00
_cell.angle_gamma   90.00
#
_symmetry.space_group_name_H-M   'P 1'
#
loop_
_entity.id
_entity.type
_entity.pdbx_description
1 polymer ?
#
loop_
_entity_poly.entity_id
_entity_poly.type
_entity_poly.pdbx_seq_one_letter_code
_entity_poly.pdbx_strand_id
1 'polypeptide(L)'
;EAFRDRTIKIDIPYNLAARDEVRIYERQFSRCGSTGRSVAPHTFEIAALWATLTRIEDPTHPTLNLLQKARLYDGQRVNGFNAEQVVDLRSNAPREGMDGISPRYVQDSIASCLVSDSSTIGPVEVLDALEAGLGHHSLISNEDVRKRYAHLISLAREEYEEIIKREVKAAICSDDDAIDRLCGKYVDNIKAYVTREKVVGTDGIAIDPNERLMRSVEEKIDIPEGRKDDFRHELMNYVASVHLEGAIFDYRENDRLRRALELKVFEDSRDSIQLTSLVSTVVDPESLEKIALIRDRLSCAFGYDELSADSVLQYVANLFARGEAREDHGDEAQAA
;
A
#
# COMPACT_ATOMS: atom_id res chain seq x y z
N GLU A 1 9.83 15.56 -53.71
CA GLU A 1 8.94 14.57 -54.37
C GLU A 1 9.64 13.22 -54.54
N ALA A 2 10.84 13.17 -55.19
CA ALA A 2 11.58 11.92 -55.47
C ALA A 2 11.95 11.07 -54.24
N PHE A 3 12.02 11.61 -53.05
CA PHE A 3 12.24 10.86 -51.81
C PHE A 3 10.97 10.25 -51.25
N ARG A 4 9.81 10.89 -51.39
CA ARG A 4 8.52 10.38 -50.92
C ARG A 4 8.12 9.10 -51.61
N ASP A 5 8.32 9.01 -52.91
CA ASP A 5 7.96 7.85 -53.71
C ASP A 5 8.83 6.60 -53.47
N ARG A 6 9.93 6.76 -52.74
CA ARG A 6 10.87 5.70 -52.41
C ARG A 6 10.97 5.39 -50.93
N THR A 7 10.13 6.02 -50.07
CA THR A 7 10.18 5.89 -48.63
C THR A 7 8.88 5.26 -48.14
N ILE A 8 9.00 4.17 -47.41
CA ILE A 8 7.90 3.55 -46.67
C ILE A 8 8.00 4.04 -45.24
N LYS A 9 7.00 4.79 -44.76
CA LYS A 9 6.89 5.20 -43.37
C LYS A 9 6.18 4.10 -42.59
N ILE A 10 6.85 3.60 -41.54
CA ILE A 10 6.27 2.63 -40.60
C ILE A 10 6.21 3.33 -39.24
N ASP A 11 5.01 3.48 -38.72
CA ASP A 11 4.80 4.02 -37.38
C ASP A 11 4.90 2.87 -36.37
N ILE A 12 5.75 3.02 -35.35
CA ILE A 12 5.98 2.04 -34.30
C ILE A 12 5.48 2.66 -32.98
N PRO A 13 4.43 2.10 -32.36
CA PRO A 13 3.91 2.62 -31.10
C PRO A 13 4.85 2.33 -29.94
N TYR A 14 4.78 3.14 -28.90
CA TYR A 14 5.38 2.84 -27.61
C TYR A 14 4.69 1.65 -26.94
N ASN A 15 5.38 1.02 -25.98
CA ASN A 15 4.81 -0.04 -25.15
C ASN A 15 3.58 0.47 -24.40
N LEU A 16 2.52 -0.34 -24.38
CA LEU A 16 1.29 -0.08 -23.63
C LEU A 16 1.22 -0.93 -22.35
N ALA A 17 2.09 -1.92 -22.20
CA ALA A 17 2.22 -2.74 -21.00
C ALA A 17 3.35 -2.21 -20.10
N ALA A 18 3.02 -1.86 -18.86
CA ALA A 18 3.99 -1.34 -17.90
C ALA A 18 5.12 -2.32 -17.61
N ARG A 19 4.82 -3.62 -17.55
CA ARG A 19 5.83 -4.68 -17.34
C ARG A 19 6.94 -4.70 -18.41
N ASP A 20 6.65 -4.28 -19.64
CA ASP A 20 7.65 -4.24 -20.70
C ASP A 20 8.56 -3.00 -20.55
N GLU A 21 8.01 -1.88 -20.06
CA GLU A 21 8.78 -0.70 -19.66
C GLU A 21 9.69 -1.00 -18.46
N VAL A 22 9.19 -1.67 -17.43
CA VAL A 22 9.97 -2.10 -16.26
C VAL A 22 11.22 -2.87 -16.70
N ARG A 23 11.07 -3.83 -17.62
CA ARG A 23 12.20 -4.61 -18.15
C ARG A 23 13.26 -3.74 -18.84
N ILE A 24 12.84 -2.65 -19.49
CA ILE A 24 13.77 -1.70 -20.12
C ILE A 24 14.58 -1.00 -19.03
N TYR A 25 13.93 -0.53 -17.95
CA TYR A 25 14.59 0.17 -16.85
C TYR A 25 15.50 -0.76 -16.06
N GLU A 26 15.03 -1.93 -15.67
CA GLU A 26 15.82 -2.96 -14.99
C GLU A 26 17.08 -3.33 -15.78
N ARG A 27 16.95 -3.55 -17.09
CA ARG A 27 18.09 -3.89 -17.95
C ARG A 27 19.13 -2.80 -18.01
N GLN A 28 18.73 -1.53 -17.95
CA GLN A 28 19.64 -0.40 -17.96
C GLN A 28 20.32 -0.22 -16.61
N PHE A 29 19.55 -0.28 -15.53
CA PHE A 29 20.02 0.07 -14.19
C PHE A 29 20.55 -1.12 -13.40
N SER A 30 20.24 -2.38 -13.78
CA SER A 30 20.89 -3.57 -13.20
C SER A 30 22.41 -3.56 -13.31
N ARG A 31 22.97 -2.82 -14.27
CA ARG A 31 24.42 -2.64 -14.45
C ARG A 31 24.98 -1.49 -13.59
N CYS A 32 24.13 -0.66 -13.01
CA CYS A 32 24.51 0.48 -12.19
C CYS A 32 24.82 0.12 -10.72
N GLY A 33 24.76 -1.15 -10.33
CA GLY A 33 25.12 -1.64 -8.99
C GLY A 33 26.54 -1.30 -8.51
N SER A 34 27.34 -0.64 -9.36
CA SER A 34 28.65 -0.12 -8.99
C SER A 34 28.61 1.25 -8.31
N THR A 35 27.46 1.93 -8.23
CA THR A 35 27.35 3.26 -7.59
C THR A 35 27.11 3.19 -6.09
N GLY A 36 26.89 1.99 -5.52
CA GLY A 36 26.64 1.80 -4.08
C GLY A 36 25.28 2.32 -3.60
N ARG A 37 24.37 2.66 -4.53
CA ARG A 37 23.03 3.17 -4.22
C ARG A 37 21.98 2.10 -4.43
N SER A 38 21.00 2.07 -3.55
CA SER A 38 19.86 1.16 -3.61
C SER A 38 18.68 1.80 -4.34
N VAL A 39 17.96 0.99 -5.10
CA VAL A 39 16.69 1.34 -5.70
C VAL A 39 15.60 0.61 -4.92
N ALA A 40 14.71 1.37 -4.32
CA ALA A 40 13.60 0.83 -3.54
C ALA A 40 12.64 0.03 -4.43
N PRO A 41 11.95 -0.98 -3.87
CA PRO A 41 10.88 -1.69 -4.54
C PRO A 41 9.85 -0.75 -5.15
N HIS A 42 9.20 -1.18 -6.23
CA HIS A 42 8.17 -0.45 -6.99
C HIS A 42 8.65 0.81 -7.72
N THR A 43 9.92 1.19 -7.65
CA THR A 43 10.43 2.40 -8.31
C THR A 43 10.26 2.34 -9.83
N PHE A 44 10.64 1.23 -10.44
CA PHE A 44 10.50 1.07 -11.89
C PHE A 44 9.06 0.81 -12.30
N GLU A 45 8.30 0.09 -11.50
CA GLU A 45 6.89 -0.22 -11.74
C GLU A 45 6.03 1.04 -11.77
N ILE A 46 6.22 1.94 -10.81
CA ILE A 46 5.45 3.19 -10.72
C ILE A 46 5.87 4.18 -11.83
N ALA A 47 7.16 4.28 -12.13
CA ALA A 47 7.63 5.08 -13.25
C ALA A 47 7.11 4.55 -14.60
N ALA A 48 7.10 3.23 -14.79
CA ALA A 48 6.54 2.57 -15.98
C ALA A 48 5.03 2.73 -16.07
N LEU A 49 4.32 2.63 -14.95
CA LEU A 49 2.88 2.88 -14.88
C LEU A 49 2.57 4.29 -15.39
N TRP A 50 3.23 5.31 -14.83
CA TRP A 50 3.03 6.68 -15.28
C TRP A 50 3.33 6.84 -16.78
N ALA A 51 4.45 6.31 -17.28
CA ALA A 51 4.81 6.40 -18.68
C ALA A 51 3.73 5.79 -19.58
N THR A 52 3.21 4.62 -19.24
CA THR A 52 2.15 3.95 -19.99
C THR A 52 0.82 4.70 -19.91
N LEU A 53 0.47 5.28 -18.76
CA LEU A 53 -0.72 6.11 -18.62
C LEU A 53 -0.69 7.33 -19.56
N THR A 54 0.49 7.90 -19.86
CA THR A 54 0.62 9.01 -20.83
C THR A 54 0.36 8.58 -22.27
N ARG A 55 0.39 7.28 -22.58
CA ARG A 55 0.30 6.69 -23.94
C ARG A 55 -1.06 6.11 -24.26
N ILE A 56 -1.91 5.92 -23.26
CA ILE A 56 -3.25 5.37 -23.40
C ILE A 56 -4.30 6.47 -23.34
N GLU A 57 -5.38 6.27 -24.08
CA GLU A 57 -6.54 7.16 -24.10
C GLU A 57 -7.49 6.81 -22.96
N ASP A 58 -8.25 7.82 -22.50
CA ASP A 58 -9.26 7.59 -21.48
C ASP A 58 -10.29 6.56 -21.98
N PRO A 59 -10.67 5.60 -21.13
CA PRO A 59 -11.59 4.55 -21.56
C PRO A 59 -12.98 5.12 -21.86
N THR A 60 -13.57 4.66 -22.96
CA THR A 60 -14.95 4.99 -23.32
C THR A 60 -15.98 4.15 -22.56
N HIS A 61 -15.56 3.04 -21.95
CA HIS A 61 -16.44 2.15 -21.21
C HIS A 61 -16.73 2.71 -19.82
N PRO A 62 -18.02 2.86 -19.40
CA PRO A 62 -18.39 3.59 -18.18
C PRO A 62 -17.93 2.95 -16.88
N THR A 63 -17.65 1.64 -16.88
CA THR A 63 -17.18 0.90 -15.68
C THR A 63 -15.67 0.73 -15.62
N LEU A 64 -14.94 1.28 -16.59
CA LEU A 64 -13.50 1.13 -16.70
C LEU A 64 -12.82 2.47 -16.43
N ASN A 65 -11.94 2.54 -15.44
CA ASN A 65 -11.07 3.69 -15.25
C ASN A 65 -9.72 3.50 -15.97
N LEU A 66 -8.92 4.57 -16.03
CA LEU A 66 -7.65 4.58 -16.75
C LEU A 66 -6.63 3.59 -16.16
N LEU A 67 -6.55 3.48 -14.82
CA LEU A 67 -5.68 2.51 -14.14
C LEU A 67 -6.10 1.07 -14.43
N GLN A 68 -7.38 0.78 -14.43
CA GLN A 68 -7.90 -0.55 -14.78
C GLN A 68 -7.58 -0.90 -16.23
N LYS A 69 -7.70 0.08 -17.16
CA LYS A 69 -7.32 -0.11 -18.57
C LYS A 69 -5.82 -0.42 -18.70
N ALA A 70 -4.96 0.32 -17.98
CA ALA A 70 -3.53 0.03 -17.95
C ALA A 70 -3.23 -1.39 -17.42
N ARG A 71 -3.90 -1.81 -16.35
CA ARG A 71 -3.79 -3.17 -15.80
C ARG A 71 -4.22 -4.25 -16.80
N LEU A 72 -5.30 -4.02 -17.57
CA LEU A 72 -5.73 -4.93 -18.65
C LEU A 72 -4.65 -5.05 -19.72
N TYR A 73 -4.05 -3.93 -20.14
CA TYR A 73 -2.98 -3.92 -21.15
C TYR A 73 -1.71 -4.59 -20.63
N ASP A 74 -1.49 -4.56 -19.33
CA ASP A 74 -0.41 -5.29 -18.65
C ASP A 74 -0.71 -6.79 -18.44
N GLY A 75 -1.87 -7.26 -18.87
CA GLY A 75 -2.29 -8.66 -18.78
C GLY A 75 -2.84 -9.06 -17.42
N GLN A 76 -3.15 -8.11 -16.55
CA GLN A 76 -3.79 -8.36 -15.27
C GLN A 76 -5.30 -8.57 -15.44
N ARG A 77 -5.90 -9.31 -14.52
CA ARG A 77 -7.35 -9.54 -14.53
C ARG A 77 -8.08 -8.37 -13.88
N VAL A 78 -9.07 -7.85 -14.60
CA VAL A 78 -10.02 -6.86 -14.08
C VAL A 78 -11.42 -7.47 -14.18
N ASN A 79 -12.19 -7.39 -13.10
CA ASN A 79 -13.53 -7.97 -13.06
C ASN A 79 -14.41 -7.38 -14.17
N GLY A 80 -15.12 -8.27 -14.87
CA GLY A 80 -16.00 -7.88 -15.98
C GLY A 80 -15.32 -7.76 -17.36
N PHE A 81 -14.01 -8.05 -17.46
CA PHE A 81 -13.28 -7.99 -18.73
C PHE A 81 -12.59 -9.31 -19.05
N ASN A 82 -12.75 -9.77 -20.29
CA ASN A 82 -12.10 -10.94 -20.87
C ASN A 82 -11.05 -10.53 -21.91
N ALA A 83 -10.30 -11.51 -22.42
CA ALA A 83 -9.23 -11.26 -23.38
C ALA A 83 -9.73 -10.68 -24.73
N GLU A 84 -10.94 -11.05 -25.18
CA GLU A 84 -11.54 -10.52 -26.42
C GLU A 84 -11.86 -9.03 -26.27
N GLN A 85 -12.44 -8.64 -25.13
CA GLN A 85 -12.75 -7.24 -24.85
C GLN A 85 -11.47 -6.37 -24.74
N VAL A 86 -10.34 -6.93 -24.31
CA VAL A 86 -9.04 -6.21 -24.33
C VAL A 86 -8.56 -5.96 -25.77
N VAL A 87 -8.76 -6.92 -26.68
CA VAL A 87 -8.46 -6.74 -28.11
C VAL A 87 -9.36 -5.67 -28.70
N ASP A 88 -10.65 -5.67 -28.35
CA ASP A 88 -11.60 -4.65 -28.82
C ASP A 88 -11.24 -3.26 -28.30
N LEU A 89 -10.84 -3.13 -27.02
CA LEU A 89 -10.38 -1.86 -26.45
C LEU A 89 -9.19 -1.29 -27.24
N ARG A 90 -8.22 -2.14 -27.62
CA ARG A 90 -7.06 -1.72 -28.44
C ARG A 90 -7.45 -1.35 -29.87
N SER A 91 -8.35 -2.10 -30.50
CA SER A 91 -8.79 -1.82 -31.87
C SER A 91 -9.58 -0.52 -31.98
N ASN A 92 -10.30 -0.15 -30.91
CA ASN A 92 -11.08 1.09 -30.82
C ASN A 92 -10.23 2.33 -30.50
N ALA A 93 -8.96 2.15 -30.12
CA ALA A 93 -8.03 3.24 -29.78
C ALA A 93 -6.72 3.13 -30.61
N PRO A 94 -6.78 3.32 -31.94
CA PRO A 94 -5.65 3.08 -32.85
C PRO A 94 -4.48 4.06 -32.68
N ARG A 95 -4.66 5.15 -31.94
CA ARG A 95 -3.61 6.14 -31.67
C ARG A 95 -2.86 5.87 -30.38
N GLU A 96 -3.27 4.92 -29.58
CA GLU A 96 -2.56 4.58 -28.35
C GLU A 96 -1.13 4.13 -28.62
N GLY A 97 -0.20 4.66 -27.86
CA GLY A 97 1.23 4.44 -28.05
C GLY A 97 1.88 5.31 -29.13
N MET A 98 1.11 6.04 -29.94
CA MET A 98 1.69 6.93 -30.95
C MET A 98 2.18 8.26 -30.36
N ASP A 99 1.54 8.68 -29.27
CA ASP A 99 1.88 9.85 -28.50
C ASP A 99 2.22 9.43 -27.04
N GLY A 100 2.78 10.32 -26.24
CA GLY A 100 3.12 10.08 -24.83
C GLY A 100 4.60 10.21 -24.54
N ILE A 101 4.97 9.88 -23.31
CA ILE A 101 6.35 9.99 -22.82
C ILE A 101 7.19 8.82 -23.32
N SER A 102 8.40 9.14 -23.81
CA SER A 102 9.36 8.13 -24.27
C SER A 102 10.02 7.38 -23.10
N PRO A 103 10.42 6.11 -23.27
CA PRO A 103 11.19 5.38 -22.26
C PRO A 103 12.48 6.12 -21.87
N ARG A 104 13.13 6.79 -22.83
CA ARG A 104 14.39 7.53 -22.60
C ARG A 104 14.21 8.67 -21.60
N TYR A 105 13.12 9.43 -21.69
CA TYR A 105 12.85 10.50 -20.74
C TYR A 105 12.76 9.99 -19.29
N VAL A 106 12.07 8.88 -19.10
CA VAL A 106 11.96 8.23 -17.78
C VAL A 106 13.33 7.73 -17.30
N GLN A 107 14.11 7.11 -18.20
CA GLN A 107 15.47 6.65 -17.89
C GLN A 107 16.39 7.82 -17.48
N ASP A 108 16.33 8.94 -18.19
CA ASP A 108 17.12 10.12 -17.86
C ASP A 108 16.71 10.72 -16.50
N SER A 109 15.42 10.70 -16.17
CA SER A 109 14.91 11.14 -14.86
C SER A 109 15.36 10.21 -13.73
N ILE A 110 15.27 8.88 -13.91
CA ILE A 110 15.79 7.90 -12.95
C ILE A 110 17.31 8.08 -12.78
N ALA A 111 18.06 8.25 -13.88
CA ALA A 111 19.49 8.48 -13.84
C ALA A 111 19.85 9.77 -13.08
N SER A 112 19.05 10.82 -13.24
CA SER A 112 19.21 12.08 -12.49
C SER A 112 19.02 11.87 -10.99
N CYS A 113 18.02 11.08 -10.58
CA CYS A 113 17.83 10.70 -9.17
C CYS A 113 19.02 9.89 -8.64
N LEU A 114 19.60 9.00 -9.46
CA LEU A 114 20.79 8.21 -9.10
C LEU A 114 22.05 9.05 -8.88
N VAL A 115 22.12 10.26 -9.38
CA VAL A 115 23.25 11.19 -9.18
C VAL A 115 23.02 12.14 -8.00
N SER A 116 21.80 12.25 -7.48
CA SER A 116 21.48 13.10 -6.32
C SER A 116 22.15 12.58 -5.04
N ASP A 117 22.17 13.35 -3.97
CA ASP A 117 22.85 12.99 -2.71
C ASP A 117 22.08 11.94 -1.86
N SER A 118 20.92 11.46 -2.33
CA SER A 118 20.12 10.45 -1.62
C SER A 118 20.79 9.07 -1.65
N SER A 119 20.81 8.37 -0.53
CA SER A 119 21.36 7.01 -0.40
C SER A 119 20.48 5.93 -1.05
N THR A 120 19.18 6.17 -1.09
CA THR A 120 18.17 5.28 -1.68
C THR A 120 17.25 6.09 -2.57
N ILE A 121 16.80 5.51 -3.68
CA ILE A 121 15.87 6.12 -4.62
C ILE A 121 14.58 5.32 -4.60
N GLY A 122 13.48 6.01 -4.32
CA GLY A 122 12.16 5.45 -4.30
C GLY A 122 11.24 6.00 -5.40
N PRO A 123 10.01 5.47 -5.47
CA PRO A 123 9.02 5.92 -6.45
C PRO A 123 8.68 7.39 -6.34
N VAL A 124 8.66 7.95 -5.12
CA VAL A 124 8.29 9.35 -4.87
C VAL A 124 9.31 10.30 -5.48
N GLU A 125 10.60 10.07 -5.23
CA GLU A 125 11.70 10.88 -5.77
C GLU A 125 11.71 10.85 -7.31
N VAL A 126 11.43 9.68 -7.89
CA VAL A 126 11.35 9.55 -9.35
C VAL A 126 10.14 10.30 -9.91
N LEU A 127 8.97 10.19 -9.27
CA LEU A 127 7.78 10.93 -9.69
C LEU A 127 7.98 12.45 -9.57
N ASP A 128 8.64 12.93 -8.50
CA ASP A 128 8.97 14.35 -8.33
C ASP A 128 9.93 14.83 -9.41
N ALA A 129 10.94 14.04 -9.76
CA ALA A 129 11.87 14.37 -10.85
C ALA A 129 11.18 14.40 -12.23
N LEU A 130 10.27 13.46 -12.48
CA LEU A 130 9.47 13.43 -13.69
C LEU A 130 8.56 14.67 -13.78
N GLU A 131 7.91 15.05 -12.70
CA GLU A 131 7.03 16.23 -12.63
C GLU A 131 7.82 17.53 -12.88
N ALA A 132 8.95 17.70 -12.21
CA ALA A 132 9.84 18.86 -12.38
C ALA A 132 10.34 18.97 -13.82
N GLY A 133 10.62 17.85 -14.47
CA GLY A 133 11.08 17.78 -15.85
C GLY A 133 10.02 18.13 -16.91
N LEU A 134 8.72 18.00 -16.61
CA LEU A 134 7.64 18.28 -17.57
C LEU A 134 7.68 19.72 -18.10
N GLY A 135 8.07 20.68 -17.26
CA GLY A 135 8.17 22.09 -17.62
C GLY A 135 9.21 22.37 -18.71
N HIS A 136 10.23 21.54 -18.82
CA HIS A 136 11.37 21.71 -19.73
C HIS A 136 11.39 20.69 -20.88
N HIS A 137 10.38 19.82 -20.97
CA HIS A 137 10.31 18.79 -22.00
C HIS A 137 10.00 19.40 -23.38
N SER A 138 10.95 19.32 -24.32
CA SER A 138 10.88 19.99 -25.62
C SER A 138 9.69 19.54 -26.51
N LEU A 139 9.16 18.33 -26.29
CA LEU A 139 8.05 17.79 -27.07
C LEU A 139 6.67 18.08 -26.43
N ILE A 140 6.64 18.59 -25.20
CA ILE A 140 5.38 18.95 -24.51
C ILE A 140 5.22 20.48 -24.56
N SER A 141 4.78 20.95 -25.72
CA SER A 141 4.53 22.39 -25.97
C SER A 141 3.11 22.82 -25.54
N ASN A 142 2.18 21.88 -25.42
CA ASN A 142 0.79 22.15 -25.06
C ASN A 142 0.60 22.10 -23.55
N GLU A 143 0.07 23.19 -22.99
CA GLU A 143 -0.21 23.31 -21.53
C GLU A 143 -1.25 22.31 -21.03
N ASP A 144 -2.26 21.96 -21.84
CA ASP A 144 -3.27 20.98 -21.47
C ASP A 144 -2.68 19.57 -21.36
N VAL A 145 -1.75 19.22 -22.26
CA VAL A 145 -1.02 17.95 -22.21
C VAL A 145 -0.14 17.91 -20.95
N ARG A 146 0.53 19.02 -20.61
CA ARG A 146 1.34 19.13 -19.41
C ARG A 146 0.52 18.92 -18.14
N LYS A 147 -0.63 19.59 -18.04
CA LYS A 147 -1.56 19.40 -16.92
C LYS A 147 -2.10 17.97 -16.83
N ARG A 148 -2.42 17.36 -17.96
CA ARG A 148 -2.81 15.95 -18.01
C ARG A 148 -1.70 15.05 -17.47
N TYR A 149 -0.46 15.23 -17.90
CA TYR A 149 0.66 14.41 -17.45
C TYR A 149 0.98 14.61 -15.95
N ALA A 150 0.86 15.82 -15.44
CA ALA A 150 0.97 16.11 -14.01
C ALA A 150 -0.17 15.43 -13.22
N HIS A 151 -1.40 15.44 -13.73
CA HIS A 151 -2.50 14.69 -13.10
C HIS A 151 -2.25 13.17 -13.10
N LEU A 152 -1.66 12.62 -14.17
CA LEU A 152 -1.29 11.20 -14.22
C LEU A 152 -0.17 10.85 -13.21
N ILE A 153 0.71 11.80 -12.85
CA ILE A 153 1.67 11.62 -11.75
C ILE A 153 0.93 11.47 -10.43
N SER A 154 -0.09 12.28 -10.16
CA SER A 154 -0.90 12.14 -8.95
C SER A 154 -1.58 10.77 -8.86
N LEU A 155 -2.14 10.27 -9.98
CA LEU A 155 -2.72 8.92 -10.04
C LEU A 155 -1.69 7.82 -9.78
N ALA A 156 -0.48 7.94 -10.33
CA ALA A 156 0.58 6.97 -10.09
C ALA A 156 1.06 7.01 -8.63
N ARG A 157 1.07 8.19 -8.01
CA ARG A 157 1.38 8.38 -6.59
C ARG A 157 0.31 7.74 -5.70
N GLU A 158 -0.96 7.94 -5.98
CA GLU A 158 -2.08 7.31 -5.27
C GLU A 158 -2.00 5.77 -5.35
N GLU A 159 -1.69 5.23 -6.54
CA GLU A 159 -1.50 3.77 -6.70
C GLU A 159 -0.33 3.25 -5.86
N TYR A 160 0.80 3.99 -5.81
CA TYR A 160 1.91 3.65 -4.94
C TYR A 160 1.53 3.69 -3.46
N GLU A 161 0.81 4.72 -3.03
CA GLU A 161 0.33 4.84 -1.66
C GLU A 161 -0.55 3.65 -1.23
N GLU A 162 -1.42 3.18 -2.12
CA GLU A 162 -2.23 1.99 -1.86
C GLU A 162 -1.40 0.69 -1.79
N ILE A 163 -0.34 0.60 -2.61
CA ILE A 163 0.59 -0.54 -2.55
C ILE A 163 1.30 -0.58 -1.19
N ILE A 164 1.95 0.52 -0.79
CA ILE A 164 2.72 0.54 0.45
C ILE A 164 1.85 0.42 1.71
N LYS A 165 0.65 1.01 1.73
CA LYS A 165 -0.31 0.80 2.81
C LYS A 165 -0.66 -0.68 2.99
N ARG A 166 -0.89 -1.37 1.88
CA ARG A 166 -1.18 -2.82 1.89
C ARG A 166 0.01 -3.64 2.36
N GLU A 167 1.23 -3.31 1.92
CA GLU A 167 2.45 -4.02 2.29
C GLU A 167 2.81 -3.80 3.76
N VAL A 168 2.76 -2.56 4.24
CA VAL A 168 2.97 -2.24 5.66
C VAL A 168 1.90 -2.92 6.52
N LYS A 169 0.63 -2.89 6.10
CA LYS A 169 -0.43 -3.63 6.78
C LYS A 169 -0.14 -5.12 6.83
N ALA A 170 0.28 -5.72 5.72
CA ALA A 170 0.64 -7.15 5.67
C ALA A 170 1.84 -7.47 6.58
N ALA A 171 2.88 -6.62 6.60
CA ALA A 171 4.02 -6.77 7.48
C ALA A 171 3.66 -6.69 8.98
N ILE A 172 2.69 -5.84 9.34
CA ILE A 172 2.15 -5.72 10.69
C ILE A 172 1.29 -6.94 11.04
N CYS A 173 0.33 -7.29 10.17
CA CYS A 173 -0.62 -8.38 10.40
C CYS A 173 0.01 -9.78 10.29
N SER A 174 1.24 -9.92 9.81
CA SER A 174 1.97 -11.18 9.83
C SER A 174 2.62 -11.48 11.20
N ASP A 175 2.36 -10.67 12.23
CA ASP A 175 2.79 -10.91 13.60
C ASP A 175 1.85 -11.89 14.30
N ASP A 176 1.94 -13.17 13.95
CA ASP A 176 1.16 -14.23 14.59
C ASP A 176 1.36 -14.23 16.11
N ASP A 177 2.58 -14.00 16.59
CA ASP A 177 2.87 -13.95 18.02
C ASP A 177 2.19 -12.76 18.73
N ALA A 178 2.09 -11.59 18.08
CA ALA A 178 1.37 -10.46 18.65
C ALA A 178 -0.14 -10.70 18.65
N ILE A 179 -0.67 -11.30 17.59
CA ILE A 179 -2.09 -11.65 17.47
C ILE A 179 -2.43 -12.75 18.51
N ASP A 180 -1.60 -13.78 18.65
CA ASP A 180 -1.78 -14.85 19.64
C ASP A 180 -1.78 -14.29 21.06
N ARG A 181 -0.83 -13.40 21.38
CA ARG A 181 -0.79 -12.71 22.69
C ARG A 181 -2.01 -11.83 22.94
N LEU A 182 -2.45 -11.07 21.93
CA LEU A 182 -3.66 -10.26 22.04
C LEU A 182 -4.90 -11.13 22.22
N CYS A 183 -5.02 -12.22 21.45
CA CYS A 183 -6.10 -13.20 21.57
C CYS A 183 -6.15 -13.82 22.98
N GLY A 184 -5.01 -14.28 23.50
CA GLY A 184 -4.92 -14.82 24.86
C GLY A 184 -5.41 -13.82 25.90
N LYS A 185 -4.89 -12.59 25.87
CA LYS A 185 -5.34 -11.51 26.78
C LYS A 185 -6.82 -11.21 26.65
N TYR A 186 -7.34 -11.20 25.41
CA TYR A 186 -8.75 -10.94 25.14
C TYR A 186 -9.65 -12.04 25.73
N VAL A 187 -9.35 -13.30 25.45
CA VAL A 187 -10.09 -14.46 25.94
C VAL A 187 -10.04 -14.55 27.48
N ASP A 188 -8.88 -14.31 28.11
CA ASP A 188 -8.73 -14.29 29.57
C ASP A 188 -9.58 -13.19 30.21
N ASN A 189 -9.65 -12.01 29.62
CA ASN A 189 -10.49 -10.91 30.11
C ASN A 189 -11.97 -11.22 29.95
N ILE A 190 -12.41 -11.81 28.83
CA ILE A 190 -13.80 -12.23 28.64
C ILE A 190 -14.17 -13.33 29.63
N LYS A 191 -13.30 -14.32 29.85
CA LYS A 191 -13.51 -15.38 30.84
C LYS A 191 -13.74 -14.78 32.23
N ALA A 192 -12.83 -13.92 32.66
CA ALA A 192 -12.93 -13.27 33.96
C ALA A 192 -14.22 -12.40 34.08
N TYR A 193 -14.59 -11.70 32.98
CA TYR A 193 -15.83 -10.92 32.94
C TYR A 193 -17.09 -11.79 33.08
N VAL A 194 -17.19 -12.89 32.34
CA VAL A 194 -18.35 -13.79 32.33
C VAL A 194 -18.45 -14.55 33.65
N THR A 195 -17.32 -15.02 34.21
CA THR A 195 -17.30 -15.75 35.51
C THR A 195 -17.35 -14.85 36.73
N ARG A 196 -17.24 -13.51 36.53
CA ARG A 196 -17.12 -12.49 37.59
C ARG A 196 -15.91 -12.73 38.50
N GLU A 197 -14.81 -13.18 37.89
CA GLU A 197 -13.53 -13.40 38.54
C GLU A 197 -12.55 -12.28 38.15
N LYS A 198 -11.36 -12.30 38.74
CA LYS A 198 -10.26 -11.38 38.38
C LYS A 198 -9.28 -12.07 37.43
N VAL A 199 -8.71 -11.30 36.52
CA VAL A 199 -7.59 -11.75 35.69
C VAL A 199 -6.34 -11.80 36.56
N VAL A 200 -5.67 -12.94 36.62
CA VAL A 200 -4.38 -13.08 37.31
C VAL A 200 -3.26 -12.87 36.30
N GLY A 201 -2.52 -11.76 36.45
CA GLY A 201 -1.35 -11.48 35.63
C GLY A 201 -0.19 -12.45 35.86
N THR A 202 0.83 -12.39 35.00
CA THR A 202 2.07 -13.18 35.14
C THR A 202 2.85 -12.86 36.45
N ASP A 203 2.60 -11.70 37.01
CA ASP A 203 3.14 -11.21 38.31
C ASP A 203 2.30 -11.68 39.51
N GLY A 204 1.24 -12.48 39.30
CA GLY A 204 0.38 -12.99 40.36
C GLY A 204 -0.60 -11.95 40.92
N ILE A 205 -0.67 -10.75 40.40
CA ILE A 205 -1.61 -9.71 40.81
C ILE A 205 -2.96 -9.96 40.17
N ALA A 206 -4.01 -9.98 40.98
CA ALA A 206 -5.40 -10.13 40.52
C ALA A 206 -6.01 -8.77 40.18
N ILE A 207 -6.26 -8.53 38.89
CA ILE A 207 -6.78 -7.28 38.32
C ILE A 207 -8.20 -7.49 37.78
N ASP A 208 -9.05 -6.46 37.87
CA ASP A 208 -10.37 -6.51 37.25
C ASP A 208 -10.28 -6.60 35.71
N PRO A 209 -11.26 -7.27 35.05
CA PRO A 209 -11.23 -7.39 33.59
C PRO A 209 -11.11 -6.06 32.88
N ASN A 210 -10.24 -5.98 31.89
CA ASN A 210 -9.97 -4.75 31.15
C ASN A 210 -11.06 -4.51 30.09
N GLU A 211 -12.07 -3.73 30.49
CA GLU A 211 -13.21 -3.39 29.62
C GLU A 211 -12.76 -2.64 28.33
N ARG A 212 -11.76 -1.76 28.43
CA ARG A 212 -11.23 -1.02 27.27
C ARG A 212 -10.63 -1.95 26.23
N LEU A 213 -9.84 -2.95 26.67
CA LEU A 213 -9.27 -3.94 25.76
C LEU A 213 -10.38 -4.75 25.08
N MET A 214 -11.36 -5.22 25.83
CA MET A 214 -12.47 -6.00 25.25
C MET A 214 -13.24 -5.18 24.23
N ARG A 215 -13.61 -3.95 24.57
CA ARG A 215 -14.33 -3.05 23.66
C ARG A 215 -13.54 -2.71 22.42
N SER A 216 -12.23 -2.44 22.54
CA SER A 216 -11.39 -2.11 21.39
C SER A 216 -11.32 -3.21 20.32
N VAL A 217 -11.47 -4.48 20.71
CA VAL A 217 -11.58 -5.62 19.78
C VAL A 217 -13.00 -5.75 19.23
N GLU A 218 -14.02 -5.65 20.10
CA GLU A 218 -15.44 -5.79 19.74
C GLU A 218 -15.93 -4.72 18.76
N GLU A 219 -15.43 -3.49 18.87
CA GLU A 219 -15.74 -2.39 17.96
C GLU A 219 -15.25 -2.65 16.52
N LYS A 220 -14.14 -3.38 16.34
CA LYS A 220 -13.61 -3.75 15.02
C LYS A 220 -14.52 -4.73 14.25
N ILE A 221 -15.46 -5.33 14.92
CA ILE A 221 -16.47 -6.25 14.33
C ILE A 221 -17.89 -5.75 14.52
N ASP A 222 -18.03 -4.44 14.76
CA ASP A 222 -19.32 -3.75 14.87
C ASP A 222 -20.27 -4.37 15.93
N ILE A 223 -19.73 -4.74 17.11
CA ILE A 223 -20.55 -5.19 18.23
C ILE A 223 -21.06 -3.96 18.98
N PRO A 224 -22.38 -3.66 18.92
CA PRO A 224 -22.96 -2.54 19.67
C PRO A 224 -22.82 -2.74 21.18
N GLU A 225 -22.73 -1.64 21.93
CA GLU A 225 -22.63 -1.65 23.40
C GLU A 225 -23.72 -2.48 24.08
N GLY A 226 -24.96 -2.43 23.55
CA GLY A 226 -26.08 -3.18 24.09
C GLY A 226 -26.05 -4.70 23.83
N ARG A 227 -25.13 -5.19 23.00
CA ARG A 227 -24.98 -6.62 22.66
C ARG A 227 -23.67 -7.22 23.10
N LYS A 228 -22.82 -6.46 23.80
CA LYS A 228 -21.52 -6.92 24.24
C LYS A 228 -21.58 -8.15 25.15
N ASP A 229 -22.55 -8.16 26.08
CA ASP A 229 -22.70 -9.25 27.04
C ASP A 229 -23.11 -10.56 26.36
N ASP A 230 -24.05 -10.50 25.44
CA ASP A 230 -24.50 -11.67 24.66
C ASP A 230 -23.32 -12.22 23.83
N PHE A 231 -22.58 -11.37 23.15
CA PHE A 231 -21.44 -11.77 22.36
C PHE A 231 -20.32 -12.39 23.20
N ARG A 232 -20.02 -11.83 24.37
CA ARG A 232 -19.00 -12.37 25.31
C ARG A 232 -19.41 -13.76 25.83
N HIS A 233 -20.68 -13.95 26.14
CA HIS A 233 -21.20 -15.26 26.55
C HIS A 233 -21.19 -16.28 25.42
N GLU A 234 -21.56 -15.89 24.20
CA GLU A 234 -21.49 -16.78 23.04
C GLU A 234 -20.03 -17.22 22.75
N LEU A 235 -19.08 -16.30 22.79
CA LEU A 235 -17.67 -16.62 22.58
C LEU A 235 -17.14 -17.55 23.67
N MET A 236 -17.49 -17.32 24.95
CA MET A 236 -17.08 -18.21 26.04
C MET A 236 -17.69 -19.61 25.91
N ASN A 237 -18.95 -19.72 25.51
CA ASN A 237 -19.58 -21.00 25.25
C ASN A 237 -18.89 -21.76 24.12
N TYR A 238 -18.45 -21.03 23.04
CA TYR A 238 -17.68 -21.61 21.96
C TYR A 238 -16.30 -22.10 22.43
N VAL A 239 -15.56 -21.28 23.15
CA VAL A 239 -14.25 -21.66 23.74
C VAL A 239 -14.39 -22.87 24.66
N ALA A 240 -15.43 -22.91 25.50
CA ALA A 240 -15.70 -24.03 26.39
C ALA A 240 -16.03 -25.32 25.61
N SER A 241 -16.80 -25.25 24.53
CA SER A 241 -17.14 -26.43 23.71
C SER A 241 -15.90 -27.02 23.05
N VAL A 242 -15.02 -26.18 22.52
CA VAL A 242 -13.74 -26.60 21.91
C VAL A 242 -12.87 -27.33 22.93
N HIS A 243 -12.77 -26.80 24.17
CA HIS A 243 -12.00 -27.44 25.24
C HIS A 243 -12.61 -28.78 25.68
N LEU A 244 -13.96 -28.92 25.69
CA LEU A 244 -14.65 -30.18 26.03
C LEU A 244 -14.39 -31.26 24.96
N GLU A 245 -14.18 -30.88 23.71
CA GLU A 245 -13.77 -31.77 22.62
C GLU A 245 -12.29 -32.14 22.66
N GLY A 246 -11.52 -31.59 23.61
CA GLY A 246 -10.09 -31.84 23.77
C GLY A 246 -9.21 -31.06 22.77
N ALA A 247 -9.79 -30.10 22.07
CA ALA A 247 -9.07 -29.21 21.14
C ALA A 247 -8.61 -27.93 21.85
N ILE A 248 -7.59 -27.28 21.27
CA ILE A 248 -7.13 -25.96 21.70
C ILE A 248 -7.90 -24.92 20.87
N PHE A 249 -8.42 -23.89 21.53
CA PHE A 249 -9.06 -22.79 20.83
C PHE A 249 -8.09 -22.09 19.88
N ASP A 250 -8.42 -22.03 18.60
CA ASP A 250 -7.69 -21.30 17.58
C ASP A 250 -8.59 -20.20 16.99
N TYR A 251 -8.20 -18.93 17.19
CA TYR A 251 -8.94 -17.79 16.65
C TYR A 251 -8.97 -17.77 15.13
N ARG A 252 -8.03 -18.47 14.46
CA ARG A 252 -7.96 -18.56 12.99
C ARG A 252 -9.17 -19.26 12.38
N GLU A 253 -9.83 -20.13 13.14
CA GLU A 253 -11.06 -20.80 12.72
C GLU A 253 -12.29 -19.87 12.76
N ASN A 254 -12.20 -18.74 13.48
CA ASN A 254 -13.23 -17.73 13.53
C ASN A 254 -12.81 -16.49 12.74
N ASP A 255 -13.20 -16.42 11.47
CA ASP A 255 -12.86 -15.33 10.55
C ASP A 255 -13.17 -13.93 11.10
N ARG A 256 -14.26 -13.81 11.86
CA ARG A 256 -14.70 -12.55 12.44
C ARG A 256 -13.75 -12.09 13.56
N LEU A 257 -13.41 -12.99 14.48
CA LEU A 257 -12.48 -12.71 15.56
C LEU A 257 -11.07 -12.48 15.03
N ARG A 258 -10.61 -13.33 14.11
CA ARG A 258 -9.31 -13.15 13.44
C ARG A 258 -9.17 -11.76 12.85
N ARG A 259 -10.15 -11.33 12.06
CA ARG A 259 -10.16 -9.99 11.45
C ARG A 259 -10.16 -8.85 12.48
N ALA A 260 -10.89 -9.01 13.59
CA ALA A 260 -10.91 -8.02 14.67
C ALA A 260 -9.53 -7.87 15.33
N LEU A 261 -8.88 -9.00 15.62
CA LEU A 261 -7.54 -9.03 16.24
C LEU A 261 -6.48 -8.44 15.29
N GLU A 262 -6.50 -8.82 13.99
CA GLU A 262 -5.63 -8.25 12.96
C GLU A 262 -5.78 -6.72 12.87
N LEU A 263 -7.02 -6.23 12.84
CA LEU A 263 -7.29 -4.78 12.79
C LEU A 263 -6.82 -4.06 14.05
N LYS A 264 -6.96 -4.69 15.23
CA LYS A 264 -6.50 -4.10 16.49
C LYS A 264 -4.98 -4.05 16.57
N VAL A 265 -4.29 -5.13 16.18
CA VAL A 265 -2.81 -5.15 16.12
C VAL A 265 -2.31 -4.12 15.12
N PHE A 266 -2.98 -3.97 13.98
CA PHE A 266 -2.65 -2.95 13.00
C PHE A 266 -2.79 -1.53 13.57
N GLU A 267 -3.88 -1.23 14.28
CA GLU A 267 -4.10 0.08 14.90
C GLU A 267 -3.03 0.40 15.95
N ASP A 268 -2.74 -0.54 16.86
CA ASP A 268 -1.72 -0.36 17.90
C ASP A 268 -0.31 -0.15 17.30
N SER A 269 -0.01 -0.81 16.17
CA SER A 269 1.26 -0.64 15.46
C SER A 269 1.32 0.66 14.68
N ARG A 270 0.20 1.08 14.08
CA ARG A 270 0.06 2.38 13.40
C ARG A 270 0.39 3.54 14.35
N ASP A 271 -0.20 3.52 15.55
CA ASP A 271 0.04 4.55 16.56
C ASP A 271 1.52 4.57 16.99
N SER A 272 2.16 3.40 17.11
CA SER A 272 3.59 3.30 17.41
C SER A 272 4.45 3.88 16.27
N ILE A 273 4.12 3.64 15.00
CA ILE A 273 4.82 4.18 13.84
C ILE A 273 4.67 5.70 13.77
N GLN A 274 3.46 6.24 13.99
CA GLN A 274 3.22 7.68 14.02
C GLN A 274 4.00 8.38 15.12
N LEU A 275 3.98 7.86 16.33
CA LEU A 275 4.74 8.42 17.47
C LEU A 275 6.23 8.49 17.18
N THR A 276 6.80 7.48 16.54
CA THR A 276 8.23 7.44 16.21
C THR A 276 8.61 8.44 15.13
N SER A 277 7.73 8.72 14.17
CA SER A 277 7.98 9.70 13.10
C SER A 277 7.87 11.14 13.58
N LEU A 278 7.02 11.42 14.58
CA LEU A 278 6.76 12.75 15.11
C LEU A 278 7.70 13.17 16.25
N VAL A 279 8.23 12.20 17.00
CA VAL A 279 9.04 12.47 18.22
C VAL A 279 10.40 11.80 18.09
N SER A 280 11.35 12.51 17.50
CA SER A 280 12.75 12.04 17.34
C SER A 280 13.56 11.95 18.63
N THR A 281 13.02 12.29 19.80
CA THR A 281 13.79 12.47 21.04
C THR A 281 13.49 11.50 22.18
N VAL A 282 12.31 10.86 22.24
CA VAL A 282 12.01 9.86 23.30
C VAL A 282 11.10 8.78 22.72
N VAL A 283 11.70 7.75 22.17
CA VAL A 283 10.97 6.58 21.69
C VAL A 283 11.04 5.49 22.74
N ASP A 284 9.89 4.93 23.11
CA ASP A 284 9.79 3.79 24.00
C ASP A 284 10.52 2.57 23.40
N PRO A 285 11.34 1.84 24.18
CA PRO A 285 12.05 0.65 23.71
C PRO A 285 11.13 -0.39 23.03
N GLU A 286 9.92 -0.58 23.54
CA GLU A 286 8.94 -1.51 22.95
C GLU A 286 8.50 -1.09 21.54
N SER A 287 8.33 0.21 21.31
CA SER A 287 7.99 0.76 19.99
C SER A 287 9.15 0.58 18.99
N LEU A 288 10.40 0.71 19.43
CA LEU A 288 11.58 0.47 18.59
C LEU A 288 11.69 -1.01 18.16
N GLU A 289 11.43 -1.94 19.07
CA GLU A 289 11.42 -3.38 18.74
C GLU A 289 10.33 -3.72 17.72
N LYS A 290 9.14 -3.16 17.87
CA LYS A 290 8.04 -3.34 16.89
C LYS A 290 8.41 -2.83 15.51
N ILE A 291 9.03 -1.64 15.43
CA ILE A 291 9.45 -1.05 14.14
C ILE A 291 10.56 -1.89 13.51
N ALA A 292 11.54 -2.35 14.28
CA ALA A 292 12.60 -3.22 13.79
C ALA A 292 12.01 -4.51 13.20
N LEU A 293 11.02 -5.11 13.86
CA LEU A 293 10.35 -6.32 13.39
C LEU A 293 9.56 -6.07 12.08
N ILE A 294 8.85 -4.94 12.00
CA ILE A 294 8.12 -4.56 10.76
C ILE A 294 9.11 -4.34 9.61
N ARG A 295 10.24 -3.68 9.87
CA ARG A 295 11.32 -3.48 8.89
C ARG A 295 11.87 -4.81 8.38
N ASP A 296 12.19 -5.74 9.25
CA ASP A 296 12.68 -7.07 8.88
C ASP A 296 11.66 -7.82 8.00
N ARG A 297 10.38 -7.70 8.31
CA ARG A 297 9.30 -8.30 7.50
C ARG A 297 9.14 -7.64 6.14
N LEU A 298 9.22 -6.31 6.07
CA LEU A 298 9.24 -5.58 4.79
C LEU A 298 10.42 -6.02 3.94
N SER A 299 11.59 -6.22 4.56
CA SER A 299 12.77 -6.72 3.86
C SER A 299 12.58 -8.15 3.35
N CYS A 300 12.13 -9.06 4.20
CA CYS A 300 11.98 -10.48 3.84
C CYS A 300 10.86 -10.74 2.84
N ALA A 301 9.71 -10.06 2.98
CA ALA A 301 8.52 -10.32 2.17
C ALA A 301 8.45 -9.52 0.87
N PHE A 302 8.97 -8.27 0.89
CA PHE A 302 8.79 -7.32 -0.21
C PHE A 302 10.11 -6.79 -0.79
N GLY A 303 11.28 -7.22 -0.24
CA GLY A 303 12.58 -6.91 -0.80
C GLY A 303 13.10 -5.50 -0.50
N TYR A 304 12.55 -4.82 0.50
CA TYR A 304 13.09 -3.54 0.97
C TYR A 304 14.45 -3.75 1.65
N ASP A 305 15.39 -2.84 1.42
CA ASP A 305 16.58 -2.73 2.26
C ASP A 305 16.27 -1.86 3.49
N GLU A 306 17.21 -1.77 4.42
CA GLU A 306 17.02 -1.03 5.67
C GLU A 306 16.63 0.43 5.44
N LEU A 307 17.27 1.10 4.50
CA LEU A 307 17.03 2.52 4.21
C LEU A 307 15.68 2.75 3.51
N SER A 308 15.34 1.91 2.55
CA SER A 308 14.05 2.00 1.84
C SER A 308 12.89 1.61 2.73
N ALA A 309 13.05 0.63 3.62
CA ALA A 309 12.03 0.27 4.61
C ALA A 309 11.75 1.42 5.58
N ASP A 310 12.80 2.08 6.09
CA ASP A 310 12.64 3.27 6.95
C ASP A 310 11.93 4.42 6.21
N SER A 311 12.31 4.66 4.96
CA SER A 311 11.67 5.69 4.13
C SER A 311 10.18 5.42 3.90
N VAL A 312 9.82 4.16 3.63
CA VAL A 312 8.42 3.74 3.44
C VAL A 312 7.63 3.87 4.74
N LEU A 313 8.18 3.42 5.88
CA LEU A 313 7.51 3.56 7.17
C LEU A 313 7.26 5.02 7.53
N GLN A 314 8.24 5.89 7.32
CA GLN A 314 8.09 7.33 7.53
C GLN A 314 7.05 7.95 6.59
N TYR A 315 7.04 7.55 5.32
CA TYR A 315 6.06 8.03 4.35
C TYR A 315 4.63 7.61 4.74
N VAL A 316 4.44 6.35 5.10
CA VAL A 316 3.14 5.80 5.54
C VAL A 316 2.67 6.46 6.84
N ALA A 317 3.58 6.74 7.79
CA ALA A 317 3.26 7.50 8.99
C ALA A 317 2.70 8.91 8.66
N ASN A 318 3.35 9.59 7.72
CA ASN A 318 2.88 10.90 7.25
C ASN A 318 1.53 10.83 6.53
N LEU A 319 1.24 9.73 5.80
CA LEU A 319 -0.06 9.52 5.16
C LEU A 319 -1.17 9.34 6.21
N PHE A 320 -0.92 8.55 7.25
CA PHE A 320 -1.88 8.38 8.35
C PHE A 320 -2.16 9.69 9.07
N ALA A 321 -1.12 10.47 9.40
CA ALA A 321 -1.30 11.77 10.04
C ALA A 321 -2.11 12.77 9.18
N ARG A 322 -1.93 12.72 7.84
CA ARG A 322 -2.75 13.55 6.92
C ARG A 322 -4.19 13.08 6.80
N GLY A 323 -4.43 11.77 6.91
CA GLY A 323 -5.77 11.16 6.88
C GLY A 323 -6.60 11.60 8.08
N GLU A 324 -6.05 11.50 9.28
CA GLU A 324 -6.70 11.92 10.53
C GLU A 324 -7.04 13.41 10.54
N ALA A 325 -6.13 14.27 10.06
CA ALA A 325 -6.41 15.70 9.95
C ALA A 325 -7.55 16.06 8.98
N ARG A 326 -7.88 15.18 8.03
CA ARG A 326 -9.01 15.38 7.12
C ARG A 326 -10.33 14.89 7.71
N GLU A 327 -10.31 13.85 8.53
CA GLU A 327 -11.50 13.33 9.23
C GLU A 327 -11.96 14.33 10.31
N ASP A 328 -11.03 14.90 11.10
CA ASP A 328 -11.35 15.92 12.11
C ASP A 328 -11.98 17.20 11.51
N HIS A 329 -11.54 17.62 10.32
CA HIS A 329 -12.15 18.79 9.64
C HIS A 329 -13.45 18.47 8.91
N GLY A 330 -13.71 17.19 8.62
CA GLY A 330 -14.97 16.72 8.02
C GLY A 330 -16.14 16.75 9.01
N ASP A 331 -15.87 16.40 10.25
CA ASP A 331 -16.88 16.37 11.33
C ASP A 331 -17.27 17.80 11.79
N GLU A 332 -16.32 18.75 11.79
CA GLU A 332 -16.64 20.16 12.10
C GLU A 332 -17.50 20.84 11.02
N ALA A 333 -17.37 20.43 9.76
CA ALA A 333 -18.16 20.98 8.66
C ALA A 333 -19.60 20.42 8.57
N GLN A 334 -19.89 19.28 9.21
CA GLN A 334 -21.24 18.72 9.30
C GLN A 334 -21.99 19.16 10.57
N ALA A 335 -21.32 19.80 11.53
CA ALA A 335 -21.91 20.30 12.77
C ALA A 335 -22.24 21.82 12.74
N ALA A 336 -21.98 22.50 11.63
CA ALA A 336 -22.30 23.92 11.38
C ALA A 336 -23.38 24.07 10.31
#